data_7922a90f62dcbf3dee87c77e2b6eccf9
#
_entry.id   7922a90f62dcbf3dee87c77e2b6eccf9
#
_cell.length_a   1.000
_cell.length_b   1.000
_cell.length_c   1.000
_cell.angle_alpha   90.00
_cell.angle_beta   90.00
_cell.angle_gamma   90.00
#
_symmetry.space_group_name_H-M   'P 1'
#
loop_
_entity.id
_entity.type
_entity.pdbx_description
1 polymer ?
#
loop_
_entity_poly.entity_id
_entity_poly.type
_entity_poly.pdbx_seq_one_letter_code
_entity_poly.pdbx_strand_id
1 'polypeptide(L)'
;MQQRESPGPYSVMIREMHPEDRPRERLLFAGPSALNTAELLAIILNTGISGESVTSISQRLLAHHGGLAGLLRMDVNELAQVRGLGKAKAAKVKAALEIGRRVSMLADEDRPRVGTPEDIVLLLGVELAAKEQEELHVVLLDTKHHILSTAHVYTGSVSSITVRMADIFKAAVRHNASALALVHNHPSGDPAPSSADIQMTRDAVQAGKLLEINVIDHVIIGRGKHVSLKRLGLGFEQG
;
A
#
# COMPACT_ATOMS: atom_id res chain seq x y z
N MET A 1 26.94 4.96 -48.82
CA MET A 1 25.90 3.93 -48.61
C MET A 1 25.12 4.35 -47.35
N GLN A 2 24.02 5.04 -47.51
CA GLN A 2 23.15 5.39 -46.42
C GLN A 2 22.34 4.15 -46.02
N GLN A 3 22.52 3.65 -44.80
CA GLN A 3 21.64 2.62 -44.23
C GLN A 3 20.27 3.24 -44.01
N ARG A 4 19.28 2.77 -44.73
CA ARG A 4 17.86 3.05 -44.44
C ARG A 4 17.52 2.30 -43.15
N GLU A 5 17.33 3.05 -42.08
CA GLU A 5 16.71 2.51 -40.85
C GLU A 5 15.36 1.88 -41.19
N SER A 6 15.15 0.67 -40.75
CA SER A 6 13.87 -0.04 -40.87
C SER A 6 12.80 0.76 -40.15
N PRO A 7 11.58 0.92 -40.68
CA PRO A 7 10.49 1.56 -39.98
C PRO A 7 10.16 0.73 -38.74
N GLY A 8 10.27 1.35 -37.58
CA GLY A 8 9.86 0.76 -36.31
C GLY A 8 8.37 0.40 -36.31
N PRO A 9 7.90 -0.40 -35.34
CA PRO A 9 6.53 -0.91 -35.34
C PRO A 9 5.53 0.25 -35.49
N TYR A 10 4.58 0.08 -36.42
CA TYR A 10 3.56 1.06 -36.76
C TYR A 10 2.85 1.55 -35.49
N SER A 11 3.10 2.79 -35.11
CA SER A 11 2.40 3.47 -34.01
C SER A 11 1.02 3.90 -34.53
N VAL A 12 -0.01 3.15 -34.14
CA VAL A 12 -1.41 3.51 -34.46
C VAL A 12 -1.71 4.88 -33.87
N MET A 13 -2.11 5.83 -34.71
CA MET A 13 -2.49 7.17 -34.23
C MET A 13 -3.85 7.08 -33.55
N ILE A 14 -4.06 7.87 -32.47
CA ILE A 14 -5.32 7.84 -31.69
C ILE A 14 -6.55 8.03 -32.58
N ARG A 15 -6.47 8.84 -33.63
CA ARG A 15 -7.57 9.04 -34.62
C ARG A 15 -7.90 7.79 -35.40
N GLU A 16 -6.97 6.83 -35.52
CA GLU A 16 -7.12 5.57 -36.23
C GLU A 16 -7.64 4.44 -35.33
N MET A 17 -7.66 4.67 -34.02
CA MET A 17 -8.23 3.76 -33.04
C MET A 17 -9.76 3.84 -33.07
N HIS A 18 -10.42 2.69 -32.79
CA HIS A 18 -11.86 2.71 -32.56
C HIS A 18 -12.19 3.70 -31.43
N PRO A 19 -13.27 4.50 -31.50
CA PRO A 19 -13.60 5.49 -30.48
C PRO A 19 -13.54 4.92 -29.04
N GLU A 20 -14.07 3.73 -28.82
CA GLU A 20 -14.12 3.06 -27.50
C GLU A 20 -12.73 2.64 -26.98
N ASP A 21 -11.73 2.51 -27.85
CA ASP A 21 -10.35 2.13 -27.47
C ASP A 21 -9.47 3.35 -27.18
N ARG A 22 -9.95 4.55 -27.41
CA ARG A 22 -9.19 5.78 -27.14
C ARG A 22 -9.07 6.00 -25.64
N PRO A 23 -7.88 6.31 -25.11
CA PRO A 23 -7.67 6.43 -23.66
C PRO A 23 -8.64 7.38 -22.93
N ARG A 24 -9.02 8.51 -23.57
CA ARG A 24 -9.95 9.46 -22.96
C ARG A 24 -11.38 8.90 -22.87
N GLU A 25 -11.85 8.28 -23.91
CA GLU A 25 -13.17 7.64 -23.99
C GLU A 25 -13.25 6.44 -23.01
N ARG A 26 -12.18 5.65 -22.92
CA ARG A 26 -12.07 4.57 -21.94
C ARG A 26 -12.08 5.10 -20.49
N LEU A 27 -11.41 6.22 -20.22
CA LEU A 27 -11.46 6.87 -18.93
C LEU A 27 -12.89 7.25 -18.53
N LEU A 28 -13.63 7.85 -19.47
CA LEU A 28 -15.00 8.31 -19.25
C LEU A 28 -15.99 7.15 -19.06
N PHE A 29 -15.82 6.05 -19.80
CA PHE A 29 -16.74 4.92 -19.78
C PHE A 29 -16.42 3.91 -18.66
N ALA A 30 -15.14 3.52 -18.51
CA ALA A 30 -14.71 2.44 -17.61
C ALA A 30 -14.00 2.92 -16.34
N GLY A 31 -13.78 4.24 -16.21
CA GLY A 31 -13.09 4.83 -15.06
C GLY A 31 -11.55 4.70 -15.12
N PRO A 32 -10.84 5.39 -14.21
CA PRO A 32 -9.38 5.49 -14.25
C PRO A 32 -8.66 4.16 -13.97
N SER A 33 -9.26 3.26 -13.20
CA SER A 33 -8.68 1.95 -12.86
C SER A 33 -8.57 1.00 -14.06
N ALA A 34 -9.34 1.23 -15.12
CA ALA A 34 -9.31 0.44 -16.36
C ALA A 34 -8.14 0.82 -17.29
N LEU A 35 -7.44 1.91 -17.02
CA LEU A 35 -6.35 2.41 -17.84
C LEU A 35 -4.99 2.05 -17.25
N ASN A 36 -4.04 1.70 -18.12
CA ASN A 36 -2.65 1.57 -17.70
C ASN A 36 -1.97 2.94 -17.57
N THR A 37 -0.79 2.96 -16.97
CA THR A 37 -0.04 4.20 -16.69
C THR A 37 0.31 4.99 -17.96
N ALA A 38 0.62 4.31 -19.06
CA ALA A 38 0.93 4.98 -20.34
C ALA A 38 -0.30 5.65 -20.96
N GLU A 39 -1.47 5.05 -20.82
CA GLU A 39 -2.74 5.63 -21.27
C GLU A 39 -3.12 6.87 -20.45
N LEU A 40 -2.97 6.81 -19.13
CA LEU A 40 -3.18 7.99 -18.25
C LEU A 40 -2.22 9.12 -18.60
N LEU A 41 -0.94 8.80 -18.83
CA LEU A 41 0.06 9.77 -19.23
C LEU A 41 -0.26 10.36 -20.62
N ALA A 42 -0.77 9.53 -21.56
CA ALA A 42 -1.19 9.98 -22.89
C ALA A 42 -2.35 10.99 -22.82
N ILE A 43 -3.27 10.83 -21.88
CA ILE A 43 -4.35 11.81 -21.63
C ILE A 43 -3.77 13.15 -21.17
N ILE A 44 -2.81 13.14 -20.25
CA ILE A 44 -2.14 14.35 -19.74
C ILE A 44 -1.37 15.08 -20.86
N LEU A 45 -0.62 14.31 -21.66
CA LEU A 45 0.16 14.85 -22.79
C LEU A 45 -0.73 15.38 -23.95
N ASN A 46 -1.92 14.81 -24.08
CA ASN A 46 -3.00 15.18 -25.01
C ASN A 46 -2.70 14.91 -26.49
N THR A 47 -1.52 15.26 -27.01
CA THR A 47 -1.19 15.17 -28.43
C THR A 47 0.16 14.48 -28.66
N GLY A 48 0.26 13.70 -29.72
CA GLY A 48 1.51 13.17 -30.25
C GLY A 48 2.37 14.22 -30.98
N ILE A 49 3.27 13.73 -31.80
CA ILE A 49 4.05 14.50 -32.76
C ILE A 49 3.91 13.85 -34.15
N SER A 50 4.44 14.50 -35.19
CA SER A 50 4.47 13.89 -36.53
C SER A 50 5.19 12.54 -36.50
N GLY A 51 4.50 11.49 -36.93
CA GLY A 51 5.03 10.13 -37.01
C GLY A 51 5.05 9.35 -35.67
N GLU A 52 4.61 9.93 -34.52
CA GLU A 52 4.58 9.21 -33.26
C GLU A 52 3.31 9.55 -32.44
N SER A 53 2.52 8.52 -32.09
CA SER A 53 1.31 8.71 -31.30
C SER A 53 1.64 9.13 -29.86
N VAL A 54 0.71 9.80 -29.19
CA VAL A 54 0.90 10.21 -27.80
C VAL A 54 1.02 9.00 -26.87
N THR A 55 0.36 7.89 -27.19
CA THR A 55 0.48 6.63 -26.44
C THR A 55 1.89 6.06 -26.56
N SER A 56 2.47 6.05 -27.78
CA SER A 56 3.85 5.60 -28.00
C SER A 56 4.87 6.50 -27.29
N ILE A 57 4.67 7.82 -27.31
CA ILE A 57 5.50 8.77 -26.56
C ILE A 57 5.44 8.43 -25.05
N SER A 58 4.25 8.17 -24.52
CA SER A 58 4.05 7.84 -23.10
C SER A 58 4.74 6.53 -22.71
N GLN A 59 4.60 5.48 -23.53
CA GLN A 59 5.26 4.19 -23.32
C GLN A 59 6.79 4.34 -23.33
N ARG A 60 7.32 5.03 -24.35
CA ARG A 60 8.74 5.28 -24.48
C ARG A 60 9.28 6.10 -23.30
N LEU A 61 8.56 7.14 -22.89
CA LEU A 61 8.93 7.99 -21.75
C LEU A 61 9.05 7.17 -20.47
N LEU A 62 8.06 6.32 -20.17
CA LEU A 62 8.08 5.45 -18.98
C LEU A 62 9.21 4.40 -19.05
N ALA A 63 9.40 3.76 -20.21
CA ALA A 63 10.39 2.72 -20.38
C ALA A 63 11.83 3.24 -20.21
N HIS A 64 12.15 4.42 -20.80
CA HIS A 64 13.50 4.97 -20.77
C HIS A 64 13.89 5.66 -19.46
N HIS A 65 12.92 6.08 -18.65
CA HIS A 65 13.20 6.84 -17.43
C HIS A 65 12.84 6.11 -16.13
N GLY A 66 12.60 4.79 -16.17
CA GLY A 66 12.32 4.00 -14.97
C GLY A 66 10.91 4.24 -14.37
N GLY A 67 9.91 4.40 -15.24
CA GLY A 67 8.52 4.56 -14.87
C GLY A 67 8.20 5.92 -14.25
N LEU A 68 7.07 6.00 -13.52
CA LEU A 68 6.63 7.24 -12.86
C LEU A 68 7.64 7.74 -11.82
N ALA A 69 8.30 6.84 -11.10
CA ALA A 69 9.31 7.21 -10.11
C ALA A 69 10.52 7.93 -10.73
N GLY A 70 10.92 7.51 -11.94
CA GLY A 70 11.96 8.19 -12.69
C GLY A 70 11.53 9.57 -13.15
N LEU A 71 10.32 9.70 -13.71
CA LEU A 71 9.76 10.97 -14.13
C LEU A 71 9.60 11.97 -12.98
N LEU A 72 9.30 11.47 -11.77
CA LEU A 72 9.22 12.29 -10.57
C LEU A 72 10.56 12.92 -10.21
N ARG A 73 11.68 12.17 -10.38
CA ARG A 73 13.06 12.65 -10.09
C ARG A 73 13.61 13.62 -11.12
N MET A 74 13.22 13.51 -12.39
CA MET A 74 13.66 14.43 -13.44
C MET A 74 13.23 15.85 -13.14
N ASP A 75 14.06 16.85 -13.50
CA ASP A 75 13.62 18.23 -13.49
C ASP A 75 12.76 18.57 -14.74
N VAL A 76 12.08 19.72 -14.71
CA VAL A 76 11.19 20.13 -15.81
C VAL A 76 11.95 20.42 -17.10
N ASN A 77 13.20 20.86 -17.02
CA ASN A 77 14.02 21.18 -18.21
C ASN A 77 14.53 19.90 -18.85
N GLU A 78 15.00 18.93 -18.05
CA GLU A 78 15.37 17.60 -18.52
C GLU A 78 14.19 16.94 -19.25
N LEU A 79 12.99 16.98 -18.62
CA LEU A 79 11.79 16.42 -19.21
C LEU A 79 11.39 17.14 -20.52
N ALA A 80 11.61 18.45 -20.60
CA ALA A 80 11.32 19.26 -21.81
C ALA A 80 12.25 18.93 -23.00
N GLN A 81 13.44 18.37 -22.76
CA GLN A 81 14.35 17.93 -23.82
C GLN A 81 13.94 16.58 -24.44
N VAL A 82 13.04 15.84 -23.78
CA VAL A 82 12.57 14.56 -24.32
C VAL A 82 11.77 14.80 -25.58
N ARG A 83 12.14 14.08 -26.65
CA ARG A 83 11.44 14.18 -27.96
C ARG A 83 9.93 13.99 -27.78
N GLY A 84 9.16 14.96 -28.25
CA GLY A 84 7.70 14.93 -28.23
C GLY A 84 7.04 15.59 -27.01
N LEU A 85 7.82 16.04 -26.02
CA LEU A 85 7.28 16.73 -24.85
C LEU A 85 7.31 18.27 -24.99
N GLY A 86 8.48 18.88 -25.07
CA GLY A 86 8.66 20.33 -25.00
C GLY A 86 8.18 20.92 -23.66
N LYS A 87 8.41 22.20 -23.44
CA LYS A 87 8.17 22.88 -22.14
C LYS A 87 6.73 22.74 -21.63
N ALA A 88 5.73 22.92 -22.51
CA ALA A 88 4.32 22.89 -22.10
C ALA A 88 3.86 21.49 -21.60
N LYS A 89 4.26 20.43 -22.31
CA LYS A 89 3.93 19.05 -21.91
C LYS A 89 4.72 18.62 -20.68
N ALA A 90 6.00 18.97 -20.59
CA ALA A 90 6.82 18.75 -19.43
C ALA A 90 6.23 19.39 -18.16
N ALA A 91 5.76 20.63 -18.26
CA ALA A 91 5.08 21.30 -17.15
C ALA A 91 3.80 20.59 -16.72
N LYS A 92 2.96 20.10 -17.67
CA LYS A 92 1.75 19.33 -17.35
C LYS A 92 2.07 18.03 -16.59
N VAL A 93 3.07 17.28 -17.06
CA VAL A 93 3.49 16.04 -16.42
C VAL A 93 3.99 16.31 -15.00
N LYS A 94 4.87 17.30 -14.81
CA LYS A 94 5.39 17.68 -13.49
C LYS A 94 4.29 18.18 -12.56
N ALA A 95 3.34 18.94 -13.04
CA ALA A 95 2.20 19.41 -12.26
C ALA A 95 1.31 18.22 -11.81
N ALA A 96 1.02 17.28 -12.71
CA ALA A 96 0.23 16.09 -12.36
C ALA A 96 0.94 15.20 -11.32
N LEU A 97 2.25 14.98 -11.49
CA LEU A 97 3.05 14.21 -10.52
C LEU A 97 3.14 14.93 -9.17
N GLU A 98 3.28 16.25 -9.15
CA GLU A 98 3.30 17.04 -7.91
C GLU A 98 1.96 17.01 -7.18
N ILE A 99 0.83 17.09 -7.91
CA ILE A 99 -0.51 16.94 -7.31
C ILE A 99 -0.64 15.56 -6.68
N GLY A 100 -0.24 14.49 -7.38
CA GLY A 100 -0.25 13.13 -6.84
C GLY A 100 0.60 13.00 -5.58
N ARG A 101 1.81 13.59 -5.56
CA ARG A 101 2.68 13.62 -4.38
C ARG A 101 2.03 14.37 -3.21
N ARG A 102 1.39 15.51 -3.44
CA ARG A 102 0.66 16.23 -2.38
C ARG A 102 -0.50 15.44 -1.82
N VAL A 103 -1.28 14.79 -2.69
CA VAL A 103 -2.39 13.91 -2.26
C VAL A 103 -1.86 12.76 -1.39
N SER A 104 -0.74 12.14 -1.78
CA SER A 104 -0.12 11.09 -0.96
C SER A 104 0.34 11.59 0.42
N MET A 105 0.84 12.84 0.49
CA MET A 105 1.24 13.43 1.78
C MET A 105 0.03 13.75 2.67
N LEU A 106 -1.08 14.23 2.09
CA LEU A 106 -2.31 14.43 2.85
C LEU A 106 -2.84 13.10 3.41
N ALA A 107 -2.76 12.02 2.62
CA ALA A 107 -3.16 10.70 3.08
C ALA A 107 -2.27 10.17 4.22
N ASP A 108 -1.00 10.58 4.29
CA ASP A 108 -0.10 10.21 5.40
C ASP A 108 -0.37 11.03 6.67
N GLU A 109 -0.76 12.31 6.56
CA GLU A 109 -1.10 13.16 7.71
C GLU A 109 -2.43 12.75 8.36
N ASP A 110 -3.39 12.24 7.58
CA ASP A 110 -4.72 11.81 8.05
C ASP A 110 -4.78 10.32 8.44
N ARG A 111 -3.70 9.56 8.32
CA ARG A 111 -3.71 8.15 8.74
C ARG A 111 -3.87 8.04 10.25
N PRO A 112 -4.84 7.23 10.73
CA PRO A 112 -4.98 6.97 12.16
C PRO A 112 -3.66 6.44 12.73
N ARG A 113 -3.30 6.93 13.91
CA ARG A 113 -2.09 6.54 14.61
C ARG A 113 -2.42 5.67 15.82
N VAL A 114 -1.63 4.64 16.05
CA VAL A 114 -1.70 3.82 17.26
C VAL A 114 -0.71 4.38 18.29
N GLY A 115 -1.21 5.10 19.27
CA GLY A 115 -0.45 5.59 20.42
C GLY A 115 -0.76 4.78 21.68
N THR A 116 -1.97 4.24 21.78
CA THR A 116 -2.48 3.51 22.94
C THR A 116 -3.22 2.24 22.51
N PRO A 117 -3.41 1.26 23.40
CA PRO A 117 -4.23 0.08 23.12
C PRO A 117 -5.69 0.44 22.75
N GLU A 118 -6.20 1.54 23.31
CA GLU A 118 -7.56 2.03 23.02
C GLU A 118 -7.74 2.42 21.54
N ASP A 119 -6.69 2.90 20.88
CA ASP A 119 -6.71 3.20 19.44
C ASP A 119 -6.93 1.93 18.61
N ILE A 120 -6.34 0.81 19.05
CA ILE A 120 -6.52 -0.52 18.43
C ILE A 120 -7.95 -1.00 18.65
N VAL A 121 -8.49 -0.81 19.87
CA VAL A 121 -9.86 -1.16 20.18
C VAL A 121 -10.87 -0.33 19.39
N LEU A 122 -10.59 0.95 19.18
CA LEU A 122 -11.41 1.82 18.34
C LEU A 122 -11.43 1.32 16.88
N LEU A 123 -10.30 0.81 16.40
CA LEU A 123 -10.14 0.31 15.03
C LEU A 123 -10.88 -1.01 14.78
N LEU A 124 -10.71 -2.00 15.67
CA LEU A 124 -11.14 -3.38 15.46
C LEU A 124 -12.12 -3.89 16.51
N GLY A 125 -12.33 -3.17 17.61
CA GLY A 125 -13.06 -3.67 18.78
C GLY A 125 -14.50 -4.05 18.49
N VAL A 126 -15.24 -3.23 17.75
CA VAL A 126 -16.65 -3.51 17.41
C VAL A 126 -16.78 -4.73 16.51
N GLU A 127 -15.91 -4.82 15.50
CA GLU A 127 -15.89 -5.95 14.57
C GLU A 127 -15.55 -7.26 15.29
N LEU A 128 -14.47 -7.28 16.04
CA LEU A 128 -13.96 -8.49 16.71
C LEU A 128 -14.86 -8.92 17.87
N ALA A 129 -15.44 -7.99 18.62
CA ALA A 129 -16.37 -8.33 19.70
C ALA A 129 -17.66 -9.01 19.21
N ALA A 130 -18.02 -8.84 17.95
CA ALA A 130 -19.20 -9.47 17.33
C ALA A 130 -18.92 -10.88 16.76
N LYS A 131 -17.66 -11.32 16.73
CA LYS A 131 -17.30 -12.63 16.17
C LYS A 131 -17.63 -13.75 17.13
N GLU A 132 -18.20 -14.84 16.59
CA GLU A 132 -18.52 -16.04 17.34
C GLU A 132 -17.32 -16.97 17.52
N GLN A 133 -16.29 -16.82 16.68
CA GLN A 133 -15.04 -17.54 16.75
C GLN A 133 -13.90 -16.60 17.14
N GLU A 134 -12.86 -17.14 17.72
CA GLU A 134 -11.63 -16.42 17.99
C GLU A 134 -10.90 -16.11 16.68
N GLU A 135 -10.60 -14.84 16.44
CA GLU A 135 -9.85 -14.39 15.28
C GLU A 135 -8.61 -13.61 15.72
N LEU A 136 -7.47 -13.95 15.14
CA LEU A 136 -6.24 -13.20 15.32
C LEU A 136 -6.01 -12.28 14.14
N HIS A 137 -5.82 -11.01 14.42
CA HIS A 137 -5.49 -9.95 13.47
C HIS A 137 -4.15 -9.30 13.81
N VAL A 138 -3.50 -8.72 12.80
CA VAL A 138 -2.35 -7.84 12.98
C VAL A 138 -2.66 -6.45 12.43
N VAL A 139 -2.31 -5.43 13.19
CA VAL A 139 -2.32 -4.03 12.75
C VAL A 139 -0.90 -3.68 12.35
N LEU A 140 -0.69 -3.35 11.08
CA LEU A 140 0.62 -3.03 10.51
C LEU A 140 0.88 -1.53 10.59
N LEU A 141 2.07 -1.16 11.02
CA LEU A 141 2.42 0.22 11.35
C LEU A 141 3.71 0.67 10.66
N ASP A 142 3.78 1.94 10.33
CA ASP A 142 5.00 2.61 9.90
C ASP A 142 5.89 3.01 11.09
N THR A 143 7.03 3.66 10.83
CA THR A 143 7.97 4.14 11.84
C THR A 143 7.40 5.21 12.79
N LYS A 144 6.29 5.86 12.41
CA LYS A 144 5.57 6.86 13.21
C LYS A 144 4.32 6.27 13.88
N HIS A 145 4.13 4.96 13.76
CA HIS A 145 2.95 4.21 14.20
C HIS A 145 1.63 4.59 13.51
N HIS A 146 1.67 5.14 12.28
CA HIS A 146 0.46 5.25 11.47
C HIS A 146 0.06 3.88 10.93
N ILE A 147 -1.24 3.64 10.85
CA ILE A 147 -1.79 2.38 10.38
C ILE A 147 -1.57 2.25 8.86
N LEU A 148 -0.79 1.27 8.45
CA LEU A 148 -0.58 0.91 7.04
C LEU A 148 -1.71 0.02 6.52
N SER A 149 -2.11 -0.98 7.32
CA SER A 149 -3.15 -1.94 6.98
C SER A 149 -3.47 -2.80 8.20
N THR A 150 -4.59 -3.52 8.14
CA THR A 150 -4.90 -4.64 9.03
C THR A 150 -4.91 -5.94 8.24
N ALA A 151 -4.50 -7.04 8.84
CA ALA A 151 -4.54 -8.34 8.21
C ALA A 151 -5.10 -9.39 9.17
N HIS A 152 -6.06 -10.18 8.68
CA HIS A 152 -6.53 -11.37 9.37
C HIS A 152 -5.47 -12.48 9.22
N VAL A 153 -5.09 -13.11 10.33
CA VAL A 153 -4.06 -14.15 10.38
C VAL A 153 -4.68 -15.53 10.53
N TYR A 154 -5.65 -15.64 11.43
CA TYR A 154 -6.20 -16.93 11.82
C TYR A 154 -7.62 -16.83 12.38
N THR A 155 -8.44 -17.88 12.17
CA THR A 155 -9.75 -18.11 12.81
C THR A 155 -9.76 -19.47 13.51
N GLY A 156 -10.15 -19.53 14.77
CA GLY A 156 -10.22 -20.73 15.61
C GLY A 156 -9.62 -20.47 16.99
N SER A 157 -9.62 -21.46 17.90
CA SER A 157 -9.01 -21.28 19.22
C SER A 157 -7.49 -21.34 19.15
N VAL A 158 -6.80 -20.34 19.68
CA VAL A 158 -5.33 -20.30 19.82
C VAL A 158 -4.80 -21.48 20.62
N SER A 159 -5.63 -22.06 21.52
CA SER A 159 -5.26 -23.23 22.31
C SER A 159 -5.19 -24.53 21.52
N SER A 160 -5.79 -24.59 20.33
CA SER A 160 -5.91 -25.82 19.54
C SER A 160 -4.96 -25.91 18.35
N ILE A 161 -4.36 -24.80 17.91
CA ILE A 161 -3.46 -24.76 16.75
C ILE A 161 -2.29 -23.79 17.03
N THR A 162 -1.09 -24.23 16.75
CA THR A 162 0.10 -23.38 16.82
C THR A 162 0.08 -22.37 15.68
N VAL A 163 -0.22 -21.10 15.97
CA VAL A 163 -0.08 -19.99 15.01
C VAL A 163 1.39 -19.87 14.63
N ARG A 164 1.68 -19.99 13.35
CA ARG A 164 3.07 -19.87 12.89
C ARG A 164 3.48 -18.39 12.85
N MET A 165 4.65 -18.07 13.39
CA MET A 165 5.21 -16.72 13.32
C MET A 165 5.30 -16.21 11.87
N ALA A 166 5.56 -17.11 10.92
CA ALA A 166 5.57 -16.77 9.49
C ALA A 166 4.22 -16.18 9.01
N ASP A 167 3.09 -16.62 9.54
CA ASP A 167 1.77 -16.14 9.12
C ASP A 167 1.49 -14.74 9.73
N ILE A 168 1.95 -14.48 10.95
CA ILE A 168 1.89 -13.16 11.60
C ILE A 168 2.72 -12.12 10.82
N PHE A 169 3.97 -12.47 10.47
CA PHE A 169 4.90 -11.52 9.86
C PHE A 169 4.80 -11.41 8.34
N LYS A 170 4.13 -12.35 7.67
CA LYS A 170 3.96 -12.34 6.21
C LYS A 170 3.39 -11.02 5.67
N ALA A 171 2.34 -10.52 6.30
CA ALA A 171 1.72 -9.26 5.90
C ALA A 171 2.64 -8.08 6.21
N ALA A 172 3.33 -8.07 7.37
CA ALA A 172 4.24 -7.01 7.77
C ALA A 172 5.42 -6.87 6.79
N VAL A 173 6.03 -7.98 6.36
CA VAL A 173 7.11 -7.98 5.36
C VAL A 173 6.60 -7.45 4.01
N ARG A 174 5.42 -7.92 3.55
CA ARG A 174 4.85 -7.48 2.27
C ARG A 174 4.52 -5.99 2.22
N HIS A 175 4.10 -5.40 3.34
CA HIS A 175 3.76 -3.98 3.45
C HIS A 175 4.92 -3.11 3.93
N ASN A 176 6.11 -3.70 4.09
CA ASN A 176 7.29 -3.01 4.62
C ASN A 176 6.99 -2.28 5.94
N ALA A 177 6.22 -2.94 6.83
CA ALA A 177 5.87 -2.41 8.13
C ALA A 177 7.08 -2.43 9.06
N SER A 178 7.29 -1.36 9.83
CA SER A 178 8.36 -1.26 10.83
C SER A 178 7.91 -1.77 12.20
N ALA A 179 6.59 -1.82 12.43
CA ALA A 179 6.01 -2.33 13.65
C ALA A 179 4.65 -3.01 13.39
N LEU A 180 4.21 -3.81 14.33
CA LEU A 180 2.87 -4.39 14.33
C LEU A 180 2.30 -4.49 15.75
N ALA A 181 0.95 -4.53 15.85
CA ALA A 181 0.25 -4.96 17.06
C ALA A 181 -0.56 -6.21 16.77
N LEU A 182 -0.58 -7.16 17.71
CA LEU A 182 -1.45 -8.33 17.68
C LEU A 182 -2.79 -7.96 18.31
N VAL A 183 -3.88 -8.46 17.72
CA VAL A 183 -5.24 -8.25 18.25
C VAL A 183 -6.04 -9.52 18.07
N HIS A 184 -6.65 -10.04 19.13
CA HIS A 184 -7.61 -11.12 19.00
C HIS A 184 -8.81 -10.94 19.94
N ASN A 185 -9.91 -11.59 19.65
CA ASN A 185 -11.10 -11.60 20.48
C ASN A 185 -11.25 -12.91 21.25
N HIS A 186 -11.84 -12.80 22.44
CA HIS A 186 -12.36 -13.95 23.18
C HIS A 186 -13.90 -13.99 23.05
N PRO A 187 -14.48 -14.99 22.36
CA PRO A 187 -15.93 -15.14 22.21
C PRO A 187 -16.68 -15.28 23.55
N SER A 188 -15.99 -15.77 24.60
CA SER A 188 -16.53 -15.83 25.96
C SER A 188 -16.93 -14.45 26.50
N GLY A 189 -16.30 -13.38 25.96
CA GLY A 189 -16.46 -11.99 26.43
C GLY A 189 -15.50 -11.60 27.57
N ASP A 190 -14.72 -12.54 28.12
CA ASP A 190 -13.68 -12.25 29.10
C ASP A 190 -12.31 -12.08 28.40
N PRO A 191 -11.68 -10.91 28.43
CA PRO A 191 -10.39 -10.65 27.80
C PRO A 191 -9.19 -11.10 28.64
N ALA A 192 -9.38 -11.91 29.69
CA ALA A 192 -8.28 -12.41 30.50
C ALA A 192 -7.33 -13.28 29.65
N PRO A 193 -6.02 -12.94 29.60
CA PRO A 193 -5.08 -13.65 28.75
C PRO A 193 -4.83 -15.08 29.24
N SER A 194 -4.84 -16.02 28.31
CA SER A 194 -4.43 -17.40 28.57
C SER A 194 -2.90 -17.55 28.56
N SER A 195 -2.41 -18.69 29.04
CA SER A 195 -0.98 -19.03 28.93
C SER A 195 -0.50 -19.15 27.49
N ALA A 196 -1.39 -19.57 26.58
CA ALA A 196 -1.10 -19.65 25.16
C ALA A 196 -0.94 -18.25 24.51
N ASP A 197 -1.78 -17.27 24.89
CA ASP A 197 -1.68 -15.89 24.43
C ASP A 197 -0.36 -15.25 24.88
N ILE A 198 0.03 -15.48 26.13
CA ILE A 198 1.30 -14.99 26.67
C ILE A 198 2.48 -15.62 25.92
N GLN A 199 2.44 -16.92 25.64
CA GLN A 199 3.51 -17.61 24.93
C GLN A 199 3.59 -17.12 23.46
N MET A 200 2.46 -17.02 22.76
CA MET A 200 2.38 -16.49 21.39
C MET A 200 2.93 -15.06 21.33
N THR A 201 2.62 -14.23 22.32
CA THR A 201 3.15 -12.86 22.41
C THR A 201 4.66 -12.86 22.54
N ARG A 202 5.20 -13.71 23.42
CA ARG A 202 6.65 -13.86 23.64
C ARG A 202 7.36 -14.28 22.35
N ASP A 203 6.81 -15.30 21.68
CA ASP A 203 7.37 -15.82 20.43
C ASP A 203 7.32 -14.74 19.32
N ALA A 204 6.22 -13.99 19.24
CA ALA A 204 6.09 -12.88 18.28
C ALA A 204 7.09 -11.76 18.57
N VAL A 205 7.28 -11.36 19.82
CA VAL A 205 8.29 -10.35 20.21
C VAL A 205 9.70 -10.81 19.83
N GLN A 206 10.04 -12.09 20.07
CA GLN A 206 11.34 -12.63 19.69
C GLN A 206 11.54 -12.67 18.17
N ALA A 207 10.53 -13.14 17.43
CA ALA A 207 10.57 -13.15 15.96
C ALA A 207 10.66 -11.72 15.39
N GLY A 208 9.93 -10.77 15.99
CA GLY A 208 9.96 -9.37 15.61
C GLY A 208 11.35 -8.74 15.77
N LYS A 209 12.06 -9.05 16.86
CA LYS A 209 13.46 -8.62 17.06
C LYS A 209 14.39 -9.12 15.94
N LEU A 210 14.23 -10.38 15.50
CA LEU A 210 15.03 -10.97 14.43
C LEU A 210 14.73 -10.36 13.06
N LEU A 211 13.48 -9.96 12.84
CA LEU A 211 13.01 -9.40 11.56
C LEU A 211 13.10 -7.87 11.51
N GLU A 212 13.54 -7.23 12.61
CA GLU A 212 13.55 -5.76 12.78
C GLU A 212 12.14 -5.14 12.60
N ILE A 213 11.08 -5.91 12.96
CA ILE A 213 9.69 -5.47 12.98
C ILE A 213 9.19 -5.49 14.42
N ASN A 214 9.02 -4.30 15.01
CA ASN A 214 8.70 -4.20 16.43
C ASN A 214 7.26 -4.64 16.74
N VAL A 215 7.06 -5.57 17.67
CA VAL A 215 5.73 -5.91 18.21
C VAL A 215 5.43 -4.93 19.32
N ILE A 216 4.54 -3.97 19.07
CA ILE A 216 4.29 -2.86 20.00
C ILE A 216 3.29 -3.20 21.11
N ASP A 217 2.32 -4.08 20.85
CA ASP A 217 1.35 -4.55 21.82
C ASP A 217 0.69 -5.86 21.36
N HIS A 218 -0.03 -6.50 22.29
CA HIS A 218 -1.00 -7.56 22.02
C HIS A 218 -2.27 -7.24 22.81
N VAL A 219 -3.36 -6.97 22.10
CA VAL A 219 -4.65 -6.56 22.69
C VAL A 219 -5.66 -7.68 22.54
N ILE A 220 -6.25 -8.08 23.67
CA ILE A 220 -7.35 -9.05 23.71
C ILE A 220 -8.66 -8.31 23.89
N ILE A 221 -9.63 -8.58 23.00
CA ILE A 221 -10.95 -7.94 22.99
C ILE A 221 -11.98 -8.91 23.55
N GLY A 222 -12.67 -8.46 24.60
CA GLY A 222 -13.85 -9.12 25.16
C GLY A 222 -15.13 -8.32 24.92
N ARG A 223 -16.18 -8.66 25.62
CA ARG A 223 -17.48 -7.95 25.50
C ARG A 223 -17.47 -6.64 26.26
N GLY A 224 -17.23 -5.53 25.54
CA GLY A 224 -17.13 -4.19 26.12
C GLY A 224 -15.92 -3.94 27.01
N LYS A 225 -14.92 -4.83 26.96
CA LYS A 225 -13.68 -4.79 27.72
C LYS A 225 -12.51 -5.19 26.83
N HIS A 226 -11.31 -4.76 27.19
CA HIS A 226 -10.08 -5.20 26.53
C HIS A 226 -8.93 -5.30 27.53
N VAL A 227 -7.89 -6.01 27.14
CA VAL A 227 -6.63 -6.14 27.91
C VAL A 227 -5.46 -5.95 26.96
N SER A 228 -4.47 -5.15 27.36
CA SER A 228 -3.16 -5.05 26.72
C SER A 228 -2.16 -5.90 27.51
N LEU A 229 -1.55 -6.88 26.85
CA LEU A 229 -0.53 -7.71 27.47
C LEU A 229 0.73 -6.91 27.78
N LYS A 230 1.05 -5.92 26.95
CA LYS A 230 2.19 -5.02 27.21
C LYS A 230 2.00 -4.22 28.50
N ARG A 231 0.81 -3.64 28.72
CA ARG A 231 0.49 -2.92 29.98
C ARG A 231 0.58 -3.85 31.20
N LEU A 232 0.22 -5.11 31.04
CA LEU A 232 0.34 -6.12 32.08
C LEU A 232 1.77 -6.67 32.26
N GLY A 233 2.70 -6.35 31.35
CA GLY A 233 4.06 -6.91 31.34
C GLY A 233 4.13 -8.38 30.96
N LEU A 234 3.09 -8.91 30.28
CA LEU A 234 2.96 -10.31 29.92
C LEU A 234 3.46 -10.57 28.50
N GLY A 235 4.45 -11.42 28.32
CA GLY A 235 5.03 -11.75 27.00
C GLY A 235 6.00 -10.71 26.45
N PHE A 236 6.08 -9.53 27.08
CA PHE A 236 7.06 -8.49 26.78
C PHE A 236 8.13 -8.52 27.85
N GLU A 237 9.36 -8.89 27.52
CA GLU A 237 10.48 -8.79 28.45
C GLU A 237 10.67 -7.32 28.84
N GLN A 238 10.73 -7.05 30.14
CA GLN A 238 11.18 -5.75 30.64
C GLN A 238 12.67 -5.64 30.30
N GLY A 239 12.99 -4.73 29.36
CA GLY A 239 14.38 -4.38 29.06
C GLY A 239 14.97 -3.49 30.13
#